data_77fa6dce1e68a1eef0a1cdbe031f1dac
#
_entry.id   77fa6dce1e68a1eef0a1cdbe031f1dac
#
_cell.length_a   1.000
_cell.length_b   1.000
_cell.length_c   1.000
_cell.angle_alpha   90.00
_cell.angle_beta   90.00
_cell.angle_gamma   90.00
#
_symmetry.space_group_name_H-M   'P 1'
#
loop_
_entity.id
_entity.type
_entity.pdbx_description
1 polymer ?
#
loop_
_entity_poly.entity_id
_entity_poly.type
_entity_poly.pdbx_seq_one_letter_code
_entity_poly.pdbx_strand_id
1 'polypeptide(L)'
;MPVAESVVLGRNVKIYDPSQVNLYGCSVGDETRIGAFVEIQKNAFVGARCKISSHTFICEGVVIEDEVFVGHGVMFTNDRYPRATNPDGSPQSEADWSVEQTRVKRAASIGSNTTIISGVIIGEGALVGAGAVVTTNVPDYAIATGVPARITGDVRKMKK
;
A
#
# COMPACT_ATOMS: atom_id res chain seq x y z
N MET A 1 4.45 0.64 -21.00
CA MET A 1 4.06 2.05 -20.85
C MET A 1 4.01 2.38 -19.36
N PRO A 2 4.57 3.48 -18.94
CA PRO A 2 4.62 3.85 -17.50
C PRO A 2 3.25 3.93 -16.85
N VAL A 3 2.24 4.44 -17.58
CA VAL A 3 0.83 4.38 -17.20
C VAL A 3 0.10 3.64 -18.32
N ALA A 4 -0.30 2.41 -18.05
CA ALA A 4 -0.95 1.55 -19.04
C ALA A 4 -2.38 2.04 -19.33
N GLU A 5 -2.91 1.73 -20.50
CA GLU A 5 -4.29 2.05 -20.91
C GLU A 5 -5.35 1.40 -19.99
N SER A 6 -4.98 0.31 -19.34
CA SER A 6 -5.84 -0.40 -18.38
C SER A 6 -6.03 0.30 -17.03
N VAL A 7 -5.34 1.43 -16.80
CA VAL A 7 -5.44 2.19 -15.54
C VAL A 7 -6.68 3.09 -15.57
N VAL A 8 -7.48 3.04 -14.50
CA VAL A 8 -8.62 3.94 -14.31
C VAL A 8 -8.20 5.07 -13.38
N LEU A 9 -8.12 6.28 -13.90
CA LEU A 9 -7.82 7.49 -13.12
C LEU A 9 -9.08 8.31 -12.90
N GLY A 10 -9.30 8.70 -11.65
CA GLY A 10 -10.31 9.68 -11.28
C GLY A 10 -9.97 11.10 -11.75
N ARG A 11 -10.82 12.06 -11.40
CA ARG A 11 -10.64 13.47 -11.76
C ARG A 11 -9.46 14.08 -10.99
N ASN A 12 -8.69 14.94 -11.67
CA ASN A 12 -7.59 15.69 -11.06
C ASN A 12 -6.52 14.84 -10.37
N VAL A 13 -6.36 13.59 -10.75
CA VAL A 13 -5.23 12.78 -10.29
C VAL A 13 -3.95 13.40 -10.80
N LYS A 14 -2.97 13.58 -9.91
CA LYS A 14 -1.68 14.16 -10.25
C LYS A 14 -0.56 13.14 -10.11
N ILE A 15 0.05 12.76 -11.21
CA ILE A 15 1.27 11.96 -11.26
C ILE A 15 2.43 12.92 -11.52
N TYR A 16 3.36 13.08 -10.56
CA TYR A 16 4.40 14.11 -10.65
C TYR A 16 5.42 13.85 -11.74
N ASP A 17 5.73 12.58 -11.99
CA ASP A 17 6.57 12.17 -13.12
C ASP A 17 5.97 10.92 -13.78
N PRO A 18 5.09 11.09 -14.77
CA PRO A 18 4.44 9.96 -15.43
C PRO A 18 5.41 9.02 -16.15
N SER A 19 6.61 9.48 -16.50
CA SER A 19 7.61 8.65 -17.19
C SER A 19 8.33 7.67 -16.25
N GLN A 20 8.26 7.91 -14.95
CA GLN A 20 8.98 7.16 -13.92
C GLN A 20 8.06 6.41 -12.95
N VAL A 21 6.86 6.10 -13.36
CA VAL A 21 5.94 5.24 -12.61
C VAL A 21 5.65 3.97 -13.40
N ASN A 22 5.12 2.95 -12.73
CA ASN A 22 4.65 1.73 -13.37
C ASN A 22 3.23 1.42 -12.85
N LEU A 23 2.22 1.91 -13.56
CA LEU A 23 0.82 1.71 -13.20
C LEU A 23 0.13 0.84 -14.26
N TYR A 24 -0.53 -0.24 -13.85
CA TYR A 24 -1.27 -1.10 -14.76
C TYR A 24 -2.45 -1.82 -14.08
N GLY A 25 -3.60 -1.86 -14.73
CA GLY A 25 -4.80 -2.56 -14.28
C GLY A 25 -5.34 -2.16 -12.92
N CYS A 26 -4.91 -1.01 -12.41
CA CYS A 26 -5.33 -0.47 -11.12
C CYS A 26 -6.36 0.66 -11.27
N SER A 27 -6.96 1.05 -10.15
CA SER A 27 -7.84 2.21 -10.08
C SER A 27 -7.36 3.21 -9.04
N VAL A 28 -7.38 4.49 -9.38
CA VAL A 28 -6.96 5.60 -8.52
C VAL A 28 -8.06 6.64 -8.47
N GLY A 29 -8.53 6.98 -7.27
CA GLY A 29 -9.62 7.93 -7.04
C GLY A 29 -9.23 9.38 -7.22
N ASP A 30 -10.25 10.23 -7.22
CA ASP A 30 -10.17 11.67 -7.48
C ASP A 30 -9.11 12.37 -6.62
N GLU A 31 -8.40 13.34 -7.17
CA GLU A 31 -7.47 14.25 -6.48
C GLU A 31 -6.28 13.56 -5.78
N THR A 32 -6.06 12.28 -6.04
CA THR A 32 -4.92 11.54 -5.49
C THR A 32 -3.62 11.98 -6.17
N ARG A 33 -2.56 12.04 -5.39
CA ARG A 33 -1.22 12.45 -5.83
C ARG A 33 -0.26 11.28 -5.74
N ILE A 34 0.48 11.05 -6.83
CA ILE A 34 1.43 9.93 -6.96
C ILE A 34 2.82 10.48 -7.27
N GLY A 35 3.79 10.12 -6.45
CA GLY A 35 5.19 10.48 -6.61
C GLY A 35 5.89 9.65 -7.69
N ALA A 36 7.14 9.99 -7.97
CA ALA A 36 7.98 9.24 -8.91
C ALA A 36 8.35 7.84 -8.36
N PHE A 37 8.67 6.91 -9.24
CA PHE A 37 9.10 5.55 -8.93
C PHE A 37 8.07 4.73 -8.14
N VAL A 38 6.80 5.07 -8.27
CA VAL A 38 5.68 4.31 -7.69
C VAL A 38 5.26 3.22 -8.67
N GLU A 39 5.07 2.00 -8.15
CA GLU A 39 4.40 0.93 -8.87
C GLU A 39 3.06 0.60 -8.23
N ILE A 40 2.00 0.52 -9.05
CA ILE A 40 0.67 0.05 -8.63
C ILE A 40 0.21 -1.02 -9.60
N GLN A 41 0.03 -2.22 -9.10
CA GLN A 41 -0.28 -3.39 -9.91
C GLN A 41 -1.78 -3.53 -10.20
N LYS A 42 -2.09 -4.45 -11.12
CA LYS A 42 -3.47 -4.84 -11.48
C LYS A 42 -4.29 -5.16 -10.23
N ASN A 43 -5.57 -4.87 -10.27
CA ASN A 43 -6.52 -5.15 -9.19
C ASN A 43 -6.18 -4.50 -7.83
N ALA A 44 -5.26 -3.54 -7.81
CA ALA A 44 -5.08 -2.67 -6.67
C ALA A 44 -6.01 -1.45 -6.78
N PHE A 45 -6.47 -0.96 -5.64
CA PHE A 45 -7.33 0.21 -5.55
C PHE A 45 -6.74 1.25 -4.61
N VAL A 46 -6.68 2.49 -5.08
CA VAL A 46 -6.32 3.67 -4.29
C VAL A 46 -7.48 4.65 -4.34
N GLY A 47 -7.98 5.02 -3.18
CA GLY A 47 -9.11 5.95 -3.03
C GLY A 47 -8.80 7.39 -3.44
N ALA A 48 -9.72 8.27 -3.11
CA ALA A 48 -9.64 9.70 -3.42
C ALA A 48 -8.79 10.46 -2.40
N ARG A 49 -8.20 11.57 -2.82
CA ARG A 49 -7.41 12.49 -1.98
C ARG A 49 -6.29 11.84 -1.19
N CYS A 50 -5.76 10.74 -1.71
CA CYS A 50 -4.58 10.08 -1.15
C CYS A 50 -3.30 10.78 -1.57
N LYS A 51 -2.24 10.55 -0.79
CA LYS A 51 -0.88 10.93 -1.16
C LYS A 51 0.01 9.69 -1.12
N ILE A 52 0.43 9.24 -2.30
CA ILE A 52 1.35 8.11 -2.46
C ILE A 52 2.73 8.68 -2.77
N SER A 53 3.64 8.55 -1.82
CA SER A 53 4.98 9.11 -1.95
C SER A 53 5.89 8.21 -2.80
N SER A 54 7.01 8.76 -3.24
CA SER A 54 7.93 8.09 -4.18
C SER A 54 8.45 6.74 -3.68
N HIS A 55 8.81 5.86 -4.61
CA HIS A 55 9.38 4.53 -4.35
C HIS A 55 8.45 3.57 -3.59
N THR A 56 7.15 3.81 -3.62
CA THR A 56 6.15 2.93 -2.99
C THR A 56 5.73 1.84 -3.96
N PHE A 57 5.62 0.62 -3.45
CA PHE A 57 5.12 -0.53 -4.17
C PHE A 57 3.76 -0.97 -3.62
N ILE A 58 2.73 -0.93 -4.46
CA ILE A 58 1.36 -1.35 -4.14
C ILE A 58 1.01 -2.53 -5.03
N CYS A 59 1.07 -3.73 -4.46
CA CYS A 59 0.83 -4.96 -5.20
C CYS A 59 -0.65 -5.27 -5.37
N GLU A 60 -0.93 -6.25 -6.22
CA GLU A 60 -2.28 -6.77 -6.43
C GLU A 60 -2.96 -7.15 -5.11
N GLY A 61 -4.24 -6.83 -4.98
CA GLY A 61 -5.06 -7.13 -3.81
C GLY A 61 -4.99 -6.10 -2.68
N VAL A 62 -4.21 -5.03 -2.84
CA VAL A 62 -4.17 -3.94 -1.88
C VAL A 62 -5.32 -2.96 -2.14
N VAL A 63 -6.07 -2.66 -1.09
CA VAL A 63 -7.14 -1.65 -1.09
C VAL A 63 -6.77 -0.53 -0.14
N ILE A 64 -6.55 0.66 -0.68
CA ILE A 64 -6.30 1.89 0.07
C ILE A 64 -7.55 2.77 -0.05
N GLU A 65 -8.19 3.05 1.08
CA GLU A 65 -9.37 3.92 1.12
C GLU A 65 -8.99 5.40 0.95
N ASP A 66 -9.98 6.29 1.04
CA ASP A 66 -9.78 7.72 0.83
C ASP A 66 -8.88 8.38 1.88
N GLU A 67 -8.24 9.47 1.51
CA GLU A 67 -7.50 10.37 2.42
C GLU A 67 -6.29 9.73 3.11
N VAL A 68 -5.78 8.62 2.58
CA VAL A 68 -4.63 7.92 3.14
C VAL A 68 -3.33 8.58 2.72
N PHE A 69 -2.42 8.74 3.68
CA PHE A 69 -1.04 9.11 3.43
C PHE A 69 -0.14 7.88 3.42
N VAL A 70 0.60 7.70 2.34
CA VAL A 70 1.63 6.66 2.20
C VAL A 70 2.98 7.32 2.02
N GLY A 71 3.88 7.11 2.96
CA GLY A 71 5.24 7.64 2.96
C GLY A 71 6.11 7.06 1.84
N HIS A 72 7.35 7.54 1.76
CA HIS A 72 8.31 7.08 0.74
C HIS A 72 8.75 5.64 1.00
N GLY A 73 8.92 4.87 -0.06
CA GLY A 73 9.49 3.51 0.05
C GLY A 73 8.65 2.53 0.85
N VAL A 74 7.34 2.72 0.92
CA VAL A 74 6.43 1.77 1.57
C VAL A 74 6.23 0.56 0.66
N MET A 75 6.40 -0.64 1.23
CA MET A 75 6.30 -1.91 0.51
C MET A 75 5.11 -2.73 1.03
N PHE A 76 4.14 -2.98 0.17
CA PHE A 76 3.07 -3.94 0.43
C PHE A 76 3.47 -5.31 -0.10
N THR A 77 2.97 -6.36 0.53
CA THR A 77 3.10 -7.74 0.10
C THR A 77 1.72 -8.38 -0.06
N ASN A 78 1.59 -9.41 -0.88
CA ASN A 78 0.33 -10.11 -1.15
C ASN A 78 0.43 -11.63 -1.10
N ASP A 79 1.60 -12.15 -0.70
CA ASP A 79 1.83 -13.56 -0.41
C ASP A 79 2.64 -13.65 0.89
N ARG A 80 2.11 -14.37 1.86
CA ARG A 80 2.75 -14.52 3.17
C ARG A 80 3.92 -15.49 3.14
N TYR A 81 3.89 -16.46 2.24
CA TYR A 81 4.87 -17.53 2.13
C TYR A 81 5.38 -17.68 0.69
N PRO A 82 5.99 -16.61 0.12
CA PRO A 82 6.36 -16.59 -1.29
C PRO A 82 7.40 -17.66 -1.62
N ARG A 83 7.25 -18.27 -2.78
CA ARG A 83 8.19 -19.22 -3.36
C ARG A 83 8.43 -18.88 -4.82
N ALA A 84 9.65 -19.04 -5.28
CA ALA A 84 9.99 -18.91 -6.69
C ALA A 84 9.62 -20.14 -7.50
N THR A 85 9.64 -21.32 -6.86
CA THR A 85 9.41 -22.62 -7.51
C THR A 85 8.43 -23.48 -6.73
N ASN A 86 7.81 -24.40 -7.46
CA ASN A 86 7.03 -25.51 -6.91
C ASN A 86 7.95 -26.60 -6.33
N PRO A 87 7.42 -27.59 -5.57
CA PRO A 87 8.22 -28.68 -5.01
C PRO A 87 8.97 -29.51 -6.05
N ASP A 88 8.50 -29.56 -7.29
CA ASP A 88 9.14 -30.26 -8.40
C ASP A 88 10.25 -29.44 -9.08
N GLY A 89 10.52 -28.22 -8.63
CA GLY A 89 11.51 -27.30 -9.17
C GLY A 89 11.04 -26.44 -10.34
N SER A 90 9.79 -26.61 -10.81
CA SER A 90 9.23 -25.74 -11.85
C SER A 90 8.98 -24.32 -11.32
N PRO A 91 9.18 -23.26 -12.12
CA PRO A 91 8.81 -21.90 -11.72
C PRO A 91 7.33 -21.79 -11.35
N GLN A 92 7.03 -21.09 -10.25
CA GLN A 92 5.65 -20.79 -9.91
C GLN A 92 5.03 -19.83 -10.91
N SER A 93 3.75 -20.07 -11.21
CA SER A 93 2.86 -19.21 -12.01
C SER A 93 1.78 -18.59 -11.13
N GLU A 94 0.93 -17.74 -11.71
CA GLU A 94 -0.23 -17.15 -11.01
C GLU A 94 -1.21 -18.21 -10.48
N ALA A 95 -1.21 -19.44 -11.02
CA ALA A 95 -2.08 -20.52 -10.58
C ALA A 95 -1.59 -21.26 -9.33
N ASP A 96 -0.34 -21.04 -8.94
CA ASP A 96 0.32 -21.81 -7.87
C ASP A 96 0.23 -21.16 -6.48
N TRP A 97 -0.31 -19.94 -6.39
CA TRP A 97 -0.49 -19.20 -5.15
C TRP A 97 -1.76 -18.34 -5.22
N SER A 98 -2.14 -17.76 -4.11
CA SER A 98 -3.32 -16.90 -4.02
C SER A 98 -2.99 -15.56 -3.37
N VAL A 99 -3.59 -14.51 -3.89
CA VAL A 99 -3.44 -13.15 -3.35
C VAL A 99 -4.12 -13.04 -2.00
N GLU A 100 -3.36 -12.63 -0.97
CA GLU A 100 -3.92 -12.20 0.30
C GLU A 100 -4.18 -10.69 0.28
N GLN A 101 -5.45 -10.31 0.47
CA GLN A 101 -5.87 -8.92 0.40
C GLN A 101 -5.42 -8.14 1.64
N THR A 102 -4.89 -6.94 1.45
CA THR A 102 -4.53 -5.97 2.49
C THR A 102 -5.42 -4.74 2.35
N ARG A 103 -5.89 -4.20 3.46
CA ARG A 103 -6.73 -3.00 3.46
C ARG A 103 -6.15 -1.92 4.36
N VAL A 104 -6.06 -0.71 3.82
CA VAL A 104 -5.74 0.51 4.56
C VAL A 104 -7.00 1.36 4.61
N LYS A 105 -7.55 1.55 5.80
CA LYS A 105 -8.78 2.31 5.98
C LYS A 105 -8.54 3.81 5.88
N ARG A 106 -9.65 4.53 5.71
CA ARG A 106 -9.70 5.97 5.49
C ARG A 106 -8.81 6.75 6.47
N ALA A 107 -8.15 7.78 5.97
CA ALA A 107 -7.35 8.74 6.73
C ALA A 107 -6.17 8.13 7.54
N ALA A 108 -5.81 6.88 7.30
CA ALA A 108 -4.60 6.31 7.90
C ALA A 108 -3.34 6.97 7.32
N SER A 109 -2.28 6.98 8.12
CA SER A 109 -0.95 7.47 7.69
C SER A 109 0.09 6.40 7.90
N ILE A 110 0.86 6.11 6.85
CA ILE A 110 1.91 5.10 6.86
C ILE A 110 3.26 5.79 6.68
N GLY A 111 4.13 5.67 7.66
CA GLY A 111 5.47 6.25 7.65
C GLY A 111 6.38 5.65 6.58
N SER A 112 7.41 6.41 6.20
CA SER A 112 8.37 5.99 5.17
C SER A 112 9.08 4.68 5.53
N ASN A 113 9.42 3.90 4.51
CA ASN A 113 10.12 2.62 4.63
C ASN A 113 9.40 1.58 5.50
N THR A 114 8.08 1.68 5.61
CA THR A 114 7.26 0.64 6.26
C THR A 114 7.08 -0.55 5.32
N THR A 115 7.17 -1.75 5.87
CA THR A 115 6.77 -2.99 5.18
C THR A 115 5.46 -3.49 5.77
N ILE A 116 4.50 -3.82 4.91
CA ILE A 116 3.17 -4.30 5.32
C ILE A 116 2.99 -5.72 4.82
N ILE A 117 2.89 -6.65 5.77
CA ILE A 117 2.66 -8.06 5.47
C ILE A 117 1.21 -8.24 4.99
N SER A 118 1.02 -9.14 4.05
CA SER A 118 -0.29 -9.46 3.47
C SER A 118 -1.33 -9.87 4.50
N GLY A 119 -2.59 -9.61 4.21
CA GLY A 119 -3.73 -10.01 5.02
C GLY A 119 -4.02 -9.11 6.22
N VAL A 120 -3.30 -8.00 6.41
CA VAL A 120 -3.56 -7.08 7.54
C VAL A 120 -4.55 -5.98 7.15
N ILE A 121 -5.22 -5.46 8.17
CA ILE A 121 -6.05 -4.25 8.10
C ILE A 121 -5.38 -3.16 8.93
N ILE A 122 -5.09 -2.01 8.30
CA ILE A 122 -4.68 -0.80 9.00
C ILE A 122 -5.92 0.05 9.21
N GLY A 123 -6.23 0.32 10.47
CA GLY A 123 -7.46 0.98 10.91
C GLY A 123 -7.61 2.42 10.45
N GLU A 124 -8.85 2.93 10.52
CA GLU A 124 -9.18 4.32 10.18
C GLU A 124 -8.38 5.29 11.06
N GLY A 125 -7.78 6.30 10.45
CA GLY A 125 -7.00 7.30 11.16
C GLY A 125 -5.78 6.77 11.91
N ALA A 126 -5.38 5.51 11.73
CA ALA A 126 -4.21 4.95 12.37
C ALA A 126 -2.91 5.59 11.85
N LEU A 127 -1.87 5.56 12.67
CA LEU A 127 -0.55 6.04 12.32
C LEU A 127 0.47 4.90 12.47
N VAL A 128 1.10 4.54 11.36
CA VAL A 128 2.21 3.59 11.34
C VAL A 128 3.52 4.37 11.27
N GLY A 129 4.39 4.15 12.24
CA GLY A 129 5.68 4.82 12.32
C GLY A 129 6.63 4.41 11.18
N ALA A 130 7.52 5.32 10.80
CA ALA A 130 8.52 5.05 9.77
C ALA A 130 9.39 3.83 10.13
N GLY A 131 9.73 3.03 9.13
CA GLY A 131 10.55 1.84 9.30
C GLY A 131 9.87 0.65 10.00
N ALA A 132 8.59 0.74 10.31
CA ALA A 132 7.86 -0.35 10.95
C ALA A 132 7.66 -1.55 10.00
N VAL A 133 7.55 -2.74 10.58
CA VAL A 133 7.09 -3.94 9.87
C VAL A 133 5.75 -4.37 10.47
N VAL A 134 4.66 -4.11 9.73
CA VAL A 134 3.30 -4.40 10.19
C VAL A 134 2.96 -5.86 9.87
N THR A 135 2.83 -6.68 10.90
CA THR A 135 2.58 -8.13 10.80
C THR A 135 1.19 -8.54 11.27
N THR A 136 0.47 -7.64 11.95
CA THR A 136 -0.87 -7.85 12.48
C THR A 136 -1.73 -6.62 12.24
N ASN A 137 -3.05 -6.76 12.40
CA ASN A 137 -3.97 -5.65 12.25
C ASN A 137 -3.64 -4.49 13.20
N VAL A 138 -3.79 -3.27 12.70
CA VAL A 138 -3.65 -2.03 13.48
C VAL A 138 -5.05 -1.48 13.71
N PRO A 139 -5.49 -1.34 14.97
CA PRO A 139 -6.81 -0.78 15.30
C PRO A 139 -7.01 0.65 14.79
N ASP A 140 -8.28 1.06 14.66
CA ASP A 140 -8.61 2.43 14.32
C ASP A 140 -7.97 3.41 15.32
N TYR A 141 -7.39 4.49 14.81
CA TYR A 141 -6.68 5.54 15.54
C TYR A 141 -5.45 5.10 16.36
N ALA A 142 -5.05 3.85 16.27
CA ALA A 142 -3.85 3.37 16.97
C ALA A 142 -2.57 3.91 16.32
N ILE A 143 -1.53 4.05 17.14
CA ILE A 143 -0.16 4.29 16.70
C ILE A 143 0.57 2.95 16.79
N ALA A 144 1.13 2.49 15.67
CA ALA A 144 1.91 1.25 15.59
C ALA A 144 3.34 1.56 15.15
N THR A 145 4.33 1.09 15.89
CA THR A 145 5.75 1.35 15.61
C THR A 145 6.60 0.11 15.81
N GLY A 146 7.75 0.08 15.17
CA GLY A 146 8.79 -0.93 15.42
C GLY A 146 8.76 -2.15 14.50
N VAL A 147 9.67 -3.10 14.80
CA VAL A 147 9.87 -4.35 14.03
C VAL A 147 9.93 -5.52 15.01
N PRO A 148 8.90 -6.38 15.06
CA PRO A 148 7.59 -6.20 14.47
C PRO A 148 6.82 -5.02 15.10
N ALA A 149 5.93 -4.40 14.34
CA ALA A 149 5.16 -3.27 14.84
C ALA A 149 4.27 -3.65 16.03
N ARG A 150 4.25 -2.77 17.02
CA ARG A 150 3.40 -2.90 18.21
C ARG A 150 2.65 -1.59 18.44
N ILE A 151 1.49 -1.70 19.08
CA ILE A 151 0.69 -0.54 19.44
C ILE A 151 1.40 0.23 20.56
N THR A 152 1.71 1.50 20.30
CA THR A 152 2.47 2.37 21.21
C THR A 152 1.67 3.58 21.66
N GLY A 153 0.49 3.82 21.10
CA GLY A 153 -0.34 4.97 21.45
C GLY A 153 -1.64 5.06 20.68
N ASP A 154 -2.26 6.23 20.80
CA ASP A 154 -3.51 6.60 20.15
C ASP A 154 -3.37 8.00 19.55
N VAL A 155 -3.65 8.15 18.27
CA VAL A 155 -3.54 9.42 17.52
C VAL A 155 -4.36 10.53 18.16
N ARG A 156 -5.52 10.22 18.72
CA ARG A 156 -6.44 11.18 19.34
C ARG A 156 -5.87 11.81 20.63
N LYS A 157 -4.85 11.18 21.22
CA LYS A 157 -4.16 11.65 22.43
C LYS A 157 -2.87 12.40 22.12
N MET A 158 -2.48 12.50 20.83
CA MET A 158 -1.30 13.30 20.43
C MET A 158 -1.60 14.78 20.63
N LYS A 159 -0.69 15.48 21.34
CA LYS A 159 -0.69 16.95 21.34
C LYS A 159 -0.01 17.43 20.07
N LYS A 160 -0.66 18.34 19.36
CA LYS A 160 -0.03 19.06 18.25
C LYS A 160 1.00 20.04 18.76
#